data_9eef5a95b67b87fd8162e74dd268bbad
#
_entry.id   9eef5a95b67b87fd8162e74dd268bbad
#
_cell.length_a   1.000
_cell.length_b   1.000
_cell.length_c   1.000
_cell.angle_alpha   90.00
_cell.angle_beta   90.00
_cell.angle_gamma   90.00
#
_symmetry.space_group_name_H-M   'P 1'
#
loop_
_entity.id
_entity.type
_entity.pdbx_description
1 polymer ?
#
loop_
_entity_poly.entity_id
_entity_poly.type
_entity_poly.pdbx_seq_one_letter_code
_entity_poly.pdbx_strand_id
1 'polypeptide(L)'
;MLVSSPTAENLHLKSLHLVLALLAVILPGTSHSKAESGVHEAVRRLEDEWAEIFYRLPPSEHAEKFKGLLARVHAVSEQYPKEADPLVLEAIVLCTYAAADVGLSSLSRVSEARELLIKAIDIDPRAMEGSAYITLGNLYYRLPGWPISFGDDDSARQYLEAALKLYPNALDSNYFYGDFLLQQGEYDKALPYLEKAEKAPIRPYMLLSDAKLKEEVREALIAAREKRDEHGDFFQGFLTSFFGNDAKKP
;
A
#
# COMPACT_ATOMS: atom_id res chain seq x y z
N MET A 1 72.82 -50.90 16.16
CA MET A 1 72.40 -49.92 15.13
C MET A 1 70.98 -49.51 15.44
N LEU A 2 70.85 -48.33 16.03
CA LEU A 2 69.57 -47.76 16.44
C LEU A 2 69.00 -46.88 15.29
N VAL A 3 67.86 -47.25 14.80
CA VAL A 3 67.08 -46.41 13.81
C VAL A 3 66.23 -45.47 14.60
N SER A 4 66.49 -44.18 14.49
CA SER A 4 65.74 -43.11 15.15
C SER A 4 64.46 -42.83 14.38
N SER A 5 63.35 -42.86 15.09
CA SER A 5 62.01 -42.43 14.62
C SER A 5 61.97 -40.93 14.49
N PRO A 6 61.23 -40.33 13.48
CA PRO A 6 61.06 -38.91 13.39
C PRO A 6 59.98 -38.45 14.40
N THR A 7 60.33 -37.39 15.10
CA THR A 7 59.52 -36.75 16.14
C THR A 7 58.27 -36.15 15.67
N ALA A 8 57.19 -36.19 16.50
CA ALA A 8 55.80 -35.80 16.28
C ALA A 8 55.58 -34.30 16.10
N GLU A 9 56.59 -33.45 16.09
CA GLU A 9 56.47 -31.99 16.02
C GLU A 9 56.17 -31.41 14.61
N ASN A 10 56.44 -32.21 13.56
CA ASN A 10 56.23 -31.72 12.18
C ASN A 10 54.83 -31.96 11.58
N LEU A 11 53.93 -32.63 12.34
CA LEU A 11 52.57 -32.88 11.85
C LEU A 11 51.58 -31.79 12.22
N HIS A 12 51.83 -31.01 13.25
CA HIS A 12 50.93 -29.93 13.69
C HIS A 12 51.05 -28.64 12.91
N LEU A 13 52.18 -28.37 12.25
CA LEU A 13 52.38 -27.12 11.48
C LEU A 13 51.75 -27.15 10.08
N LYS A 14 51.50 -28.33 9.50
CA LYS A 14 50.86 -28.48 8.17
C LYS A 14 49.35 -28.48 8.22
N SER A 15 48.74 -28.77 9.36
CA SER A 15 47.27 -28.74 9.52
C SER A 15 46.74 -27.35 9.86
N LEU A 16 47.60 -26.45 10.37
CA LEU A 16 47.17 -25.10 10.73
C LEU A 16 47.07 -24.13 9.51
N HIS A 17 47.74 -24.43 8.42
CA HIS A 17 47.65 -23.63 7.19
C HIS A 17 46.49 -24.02 6.26
N LEU A 18 45.86 -25.18 6.48
CA LEU A 18 44.70 -25.60 5.68
C LEU A 18 43.36 -25.14 6.27
N VAL A 19 43.31 -24.72 7.52
CA VAL A 19 42.09 -24.23 8.18
C VAL A 19 41.88 -22.71 7.97
N LEU A 20 42.97 -21.97 7.67
CA LEU A 20 42.90 -20.53 7.40
C LEU A 20 42.54 -20.17 5.96
N ALA A 21 42.51 -21.13 5.04
CA ALA A 21 42.15 -20.88 3.62
C ALA A 21 40.66 -21.11 3.33
N LEU A 22 39.84 -21.56 4.31
CA LEU A 22 38.40 -21.87 4.10
C LEU A 22 37.43 -20.86 4.76
N LEU A 23 37.95 -19.73 5.25
CA LEU A 23 37.13 -18.67 5.89
C LEU A 23 37.02 -17.39 5.05
N ALA A 24 37.35 -17.46 3.76
CA ALA A 24 37.02 -16.43 2.77
C ALA A 24 35.82 -16.86 1.93
N VAL A 25 34.78 -17.40 2.56
CA VAL A 25 33.44 -17.51 1.95
C VAL A 25 32.69 -16.23 2.24
N ILE A 26 32.86 -15.27 1.34
CA ILE A 26 31.80 -14.39 0.77
C ILE A 26 30.59 -14.29 1.70
N LEU A 27 30.51 -13.19 2.42
CA LEU A 27 29.26 -12.65 2.96
C LEU A 27 28.62 -11.75 1.87
N PRO A 28 27.68 -12.23 1.06
CA PRO A 28 26.83 -11.37 0.25
C PRO A 28 25.56 -11.05 1.05
N GLY A 29 25.70 -10.54 2.26
CA GLY A 29 24.53 -10.25 3.11
C GLY A 29 24.35 -8.79 3.47
N THR A 30 25.41 -8.02 3.47
CA THR A 30 25.37 -6.65 4.04
C THR A 30 24.90 -5.58 3.07
N SER A 31 25.05 -5.79 1.76
CA SER A 31 24.58 -4.83 0.76
C SER A 31 23.07 -4.94 0.50
N HIS A 32 22.52 -6.14 0.55
CA HIS A 32 21.09 -6.36 0.30
C HIS A 32 20.24 -5.78 1.46
N SER A 33 20.57 -6.11 2.70
CA SER A 33 19.85 -5.61 3.87
C SER A 33 19.94 -4.08 4.03
N LYS A 34 21.06 -3.46 3.64
CA LYS A 34 21.22 -2.00 3.68
C LYS A 34 20.43 -1.28 2.57
N ALA A 35 20.33 -1.88 1.39
CA ALA A 35 19.51 -1.36 0.29
C ALA A 35 18.02 -1.49 0.62
N GLU A 36 17.59 -2.65 1.14
CA GLU A 36 16.23 -2.92 1.60
C GLU A 36 15.80 -1.97 2.72
N SER A 37 16.66 -1.72 3.71
CA SER A 37 16.37 -0.72 4.76
C SER A 37 16.27 0.70 4.18
N GLY A 38 17.02 1.01 3.12
CA GLY A 38 16.99 2.32 2.46
C GLY A 38 15.71 2.60 1.69
N VAL A 39 15.16 1.60 0.98
CA VAL A 39 13.90 1.75 0.24
C VAL A 39 12.72 1.91 1.20
N HIS A 40 12.62 1.10 2.23
CA HIS A 40 11.56 1.21 3.24
C HIS A 40 11.58 2.57 3.95
N GLU A 41 12.76 3.11 4.28
CA GLU A 41 12.87 4.44 4.88
C GLU A 41 12.45 5.55 3.89
N ALA A 42 12.83 5.43 2.62
CA ALA A 42 12.43 6.39 1.59
C ALA A 42 10.91 6.38 1.36
N VAL A 43 10.32 5.20 1.23
CA VAL A 43 8.86 5.03 1.07
C VAL A 43 8.12 5.62 2.27
N ARG A 44 8.52 5.29 3.49
CA ARG A 44 7.88 5.80 4.71
C ARG A 44 7.88 7.33 4.79
N ARG A 45 9.01 7.98 4.49
CA ARG A 45 9.07 9.45 4.49
C ARG A 45 8.13 10.08 3.46
N LEU A 46 8.00 9.46 2.28
CA LEU A 46 7.10 9.94 1.23
C LEU A 46 5.63 9.64 1.56
N GLU A 47 5.36 8.55 2.25
CA GLU A 47 4.03 8.21 2.79
C GLU A 47 3.60 9.19 3.89
N ASP A 48 4.51 9.55 4.82
CA ASP A 48 4.26 10.59 5.82
C ASP A 48 3.95 11.94 5.14
N GLU A 49 4.69 12.32 4.11
CA GLU A 49 4.43 13.53 3.34
C GLU A 49 3.09 13.47 2.62
N TRP A 50 2.74 12.31 2.04
CA TRP A 50 1.42 12.11 1.46
C TRP A 50 0.31 12.37 2.48
N ALA A 51 0.44 11.83 3.69
CA ALA A 51 -0.52 12.01 4.77
C ALA A 51 -0.63 13.49 5.20
N GLU A 52 0.49 14.21 5.30
CA GLU A 52 0.50 15.63 5.59
C GLU A 52 -0.22 16.45 4.51
N ILE A 53 0.04 16.15 3.23
CA ILE A 53 -0.65 16.82 2.12
C ILE A 53 -2.15 16.53 2.19
N PHE A 54 -2.51 15.26 2.30
CA PHE A 54 -3.88 14.80 2.19
C PHE A 54 -4.77 15.27 3.35
N TYR A 55 -4.27 15.17 4.59
CA TYR A 55 -5.08 15.41 5.78
C TYR A 55 -4.94 16.81 6.39
N ARG A 56 -3.88 17.56 6.07
CA ARG A 56 -3.59 18.84 6.72
C ARG A 56 -3.60 20.05 5.79
N LEU A 57 -3.34 19.87 4.50
CA LEU A 57 -3.37 20.98 3.57
C LEU A 57 -4.79 21.21 3.03
N PRO A 58 -5.12 22.44 2.64
CA PRO A 58 -6.39 22.72 2.00
C PRO A 58 -6.46 22.08 0.61
N PRO A 59 -7.66 21.62 0.14
CA PRO A 59 -7.82 20.97 -1.16
C PRO A 59 -7.28 21.77 -2.36
N SER A 60 -7.25 23.10 -2.26
CA SER A 60 -6.71 23.99 -3.29
C SER A 60 -5.20 23.83 -3.54
N GLU A 61 -4.45 23.25 -2.60
CA GLU A 61 -3.03 23.01 -2.72
C GLU A 61 -2.69 21.57 -3.15
N HIS A 62 -3.65 20.65 -3.06
CA HIS A 62 -3.43 19.23 -3.28
C HIS A 62 -2.83 18.93 -4.65
N ALA A 63 -3.39 19.49 -5.73
CA ALA A 63 -2.94 19.18 -7.09
C ALA A 63 -1.45 19.49 -7.31
N GLU A 64 -0.98 20.65 -6.87
CA GLU A 64 0.43 21.03 -7.01
C GLU A 64 1.33 20.17 -6.12
N LYS A 65 0.92 19.96 -4.86
CA LYS A 65 1.70 19.18 -3.89
C LYS A 65 1.80 17.72 -4.29
N PHE A 66 0.70 17.09 -4.70
CA PHE A 66 0.72 15.71 -5.18
C PHE A 66 1.52 15.54 -6.47
N LYS A 67 1.49 16.52 -7.39
CA LYS A 67 2.36 16.51 -8.56
C LYS A 67 3.83 16.48 -8.19
N GLY A 68 4.24 17.30 -7.22
CA GLY A 68 5.62 17.32 -6.73
C GLY A 68 6.00 16.05 -5.98
N LEU A 69 5.10 15.49 -5.19
CA LEU A 69 5.29 14.23 -4.48
C LEU A 69 5.43 13.07 -5.46
N LEU A 70 4.55 12.99 -6.48
CA LEU A 70 4.56 11.95 -7.50
C LEU A 70 5.92 11.84 -8.19
N ALA A 71 6.52 12.96 -8.59
CA ALA A 71 7.84 12.95 -9.23
C ALA A 71 8.93 12.32 -8.35
N ARG A 72 8.84 12.51 -7.02
CA ARG A 72 9.81 11.92 -6.07
C ARG A 72 9.55 10.46 -5.80
N VAL A 73 8.28 10.06 -5.69
CA VAL A 73 7.92 8.64 -5.52
C VAL A 73 8.31 7.87 -6.78
N HIS A 74 8.01 8.40 -7.96
CA HIS A 74 8.42 7.81 -9.24
C HIS A 74 9.93 7.58 -9.34
N ALA A 75 10.75 8.55 -8.92
CA ALA A 75 12.20 8.39 -8.88
C ALA A 75 12.65 7.25 -7.95
N VAL A 76 11.92 6.99 -6.84
CA VAL A 76 12.19 5.85 -5.96
C VAL A 76 11.78 4.55 -6.64
N SER A 77 10.64 4.50 -7.32
CA SER A 77 10.20 3.32 -8.08
C SER A 77 11.17 2.95 -9.20
N GLU A 78 11.72 3.93 -9.91
CA GLU A 78 12.75 3.72 -10.92
C GLU A 78 14.08 3.23 -10.32
N GLN A 79 14.46 3.76 -9.16
CA GLN A 79 15.67 3.35 -8.45
C GLN A 79 15.58 1.92 -7.91
N TYR A 80 14.37 1.47 -7.52
CA TYR A 80 14.12 0.17 -6.91
C TYR A 80 13.06 -0.65 -7.68
N PRO A 81 13.29 -1.00 -8.96
CA PRO A 81 12.26 -1.55 -9.85
C PRO A 81 11.80 -2.97 -9.49
N LYS A 82 12.44 -3.62 -8.52
CA LYS A 82 12.11 -4.95 -8.01
C LYS A 82 11.40 -4.93 -6.66
N GLU A 83 11.21 -3.75 -6.08
CA GLU A 83 10.53 -3.55 -4.81
C GLU A 83 9.07 -3.16 -5.06
N ALA A 84 8.15 -3.73 -4.30
CA ALA A 84 6.72 -3.49 -4.47
C ALA A 84 6.25 -2.19 -3.77
N ASP A 85 6.82 -1.87 -2.59
CA ASP A 85 6.40 -0.73 -1.78
C ASP A 85 6.40 0.61 -2.53
N PRO A 86 7.46 0.96 -3.32
CA PRO A 86 7.45 2.19 -4.10
C PRO A 86 6.33 2.24 -5.13
N LEU A 87 6.03 1.11 -5.79
CA LEU A 87 4.97 1.03 -6.80
C LEU A 87 3.58 1.23 -6.16
N VAL A 88 3.37 0.67 -4.98
CA VAL A 88 2.12 0.87 -4.22
C VAL A 88 1.95 2.34 -3.86
N LEU A 89 2.98 2.97 -3.30
CA LEU A 89 2.92 4.39 -2.93
C LEU A 89 2.73 5.28 -4.16
N GLU A 90 3.41 4.99 -5.27
CA GLU A 90 3.23 5.73 -6.53
C GLU A 90 1.79 5.68 -7.01
N ALA A 91 1.18 4.50 -6.98
CA ALA A 91 -0.23 4.32 -7.35
C ALA A 91 -1.17 5.09 -6.41
N ILE A 92 -0.94 5.09 -5.10
CA ILE A 92 -1.73 5.87 -4.13
C ILE A 92 -1.62 7.37 -4.44
N VAL A 93 -0.41 7.87 -4.72
CA VAL A 93 -0.20 9.27 -5.06
C VAL A 93 -0.85 9.63 -6.40
N LEU A 94 -0.80 8.74 -7.41
CA LEU A 94 -1.50 8.91 -8.69
C LEU A 94 -3.02 9.03 -8.48
N CYS A 95 -3.61 8.17 -7.64
CA CYS A 95 -5.04 8.23 -7.32
C CYS A 95 -5.42 9.55 -6.65
N THR A 96 -4.67 9.98 -5.64
CA THR A 96 -4.93 11.24 -4.93
C THR A 96 -4.70 12.46 -5.79
N TYR A 97 -3.68 12.43 -6.65
CA TYR A 97 -3.45 13.47 -7.64
C TYR A 97 -4.56 13.51 -8.69
N ALA A 98 -5.03 12.37 -9.18
CA ALA A 98 -6.14 12.30 -10.11
C ALA A 98 -7.43 12.91 -9.52
N ALA A 99 -7.69 12.70 -8.23
CA ALA A 99 -8.83 13.29 -7.53
C ALA A 99 -8.68 14.81 -7.30
N ALA A 100 -7.44 15.29 -7.12
CA ALA A 100 -7.16 16.72 -6.87
C ALA A 100 -7.07 17.56 -8.15
N ASP A 101 -6.68 16.96 -9.27
CA ASP A 101 -6.51 17.62 -10.58
C ASP A 101 -7.43 16.97 -11.62
N VAL A 102 -8.73 17.26 -11.45
CA VAL A 102 -9.78 16.68 -12.29
C VAL A 102 -9.70 17.17 -13.73
N GLY A 103 -9.62 16.24 -14.69
CA GLY A 103 -9.51 16.53 -16.10
C GLY A 103 -9.33 15.28 -16.95
N LEU A 104 -9.14 15.41 -18.25
CA LEU A 104 -8.94 14.25 -19.15
C LEU A 104 -7.78 13.35 -18.75
N SER A 105 -6.75 13.90 -18.11
CA SER A 105 -5.59 13.16 -17.60
C SER A 105 -5.87 12.33 -16.36
N SER A 106 -6.96 12.57 -15.63
CA SER A 106 -7.27 11.86 -14.39
C SER A 106 -7.58 10.38 -14.64
N LEU A 107 -8.33 10.06 -15.71
CA LEU A 107 -8.60 8.67 -16.11
C LEU A 107 -7.33 7.92 -16.51
N SER A 108 -6.39 8.60 -17.18
CA SER A 108 -5.09 8.02 -17.50
C SER A 108 -4.28 7.71 -16.23
N ARG A 109 -4.27 8.62 -15.25
CA ARG A 109 -3.57 8.42 -13.97
C ARG A 109 -4.13 7.25 -13.18
N VAL A 110 -5.45 7.08 -13.09
CA VAL A 110 -6.04 5.94 -12.38
C VAL A 110 -5.82 4.62 -13.13
N SER A 111 -5.73 4.64 -14.46
CA SER A 111 -5.36 3.45 -15.25
C SER A 111 -3.91 3.05 -15.00
N GLU A 112 -3.00 4.03 -14.96
CA GLU A 112 -1.59 3.81 -14.60
C GLU A 112 -1.45 3.28 -13.17
N ALA A 113 -2.16 3.87 -12.22
CA ALA A 113 -2.18 3.38 -10.83
C ALA A 113 -2.62 1.91 -10.76
N ARG A 114 -3.66 1.52 -11.50
CA ARG A 114 -4.10 0.13 -11.57
C ARG A 114 -2.99 -0.81 -12.04
N GLU A 115 -2.27 -0.45 -13.09
CA GLU A 115 -1.17 -1.25 -13.64
C GLU A 115 -0.01 -1.39 -12.63
N LEU A 116 0.35 -0.31 -11.94
CA LEU A 116 1.37 -0.33 -10.89
C LEU A 116 0.96 -1.23 -9.72
N LEU A 117 -0.30 -1.19 -9.28
CA LEU A 117 -0.80 -2.01 -8.19
C LEU A 117 -0.81 -3.50 -8.55
N ILE A 118 -1.21 -3.85 -9.77
CA ILE A 118 -1.15 -5.23 -10.26
C ILE A 118 0.30 -5.71 -10.28
N LYS A 119 1.22 -4.91 -10.82
CA LYS A 119 2.65 -5.23 -10.81
C LYS A 119 3.21 -5.37 -9.40
N ALA A 120 2.80 -4.53 -8.46
CA ALA A 120 3.23 -4.60 -7.07
C ALA A 120 2.76 -5.91 -6.40
N ILE A 121 1.52 -6.34 -6.66
CA ILE A 121 0.98 -7.62 -6.16
C ILE A 121 1.78 -8.81 -6.71
N ASP A 122 2.20 -8.77 -7.97
CA ASP A 122 3.00 -9.82 -8.59
C ASP A 122 4.41 -9.91 -7.97
N ILE A 123 4.97 -8.79 -7.48
CA ILE A 123 6.27 -8.74 -6.81
C ILE A 123 6.14 -9.19 -5.35
N ASP A 124 5.28 -8.52 -4.57
CA ASP A 124 4.98 -8.86 -3.19
C ASP A 124 3.52 -8.52 -2.84
N PRO A 125 2.65 -9.52 -2.71
CA PRO A 125 1.26 -9.31 -2.33
C PRO A 125 1.07 -8.74 -0.92
N ARG A 126 2.12 -8.68 -0.11
CA ARG A 126 2.10 -8.15 1.26
C ARG A 126 2.64 -6.73 1.39
N ALA A 127 3.16 -6.16 0.31
CA ALA A 127 3.72 -4.81 0.28
C ALA A 127 2.77 -3.79 0.92
N MET A 128 3.34 -2.89 1.72
CA MET A 128 2.59 -1.87 2.46
C MET A 128 1.30 -2.43 3.12
N GLU A 129 1.44 -3.58 3.79
CA GLU A 129 0.34 -4.25 4.53
C GLU A 129 -0.90 -4.56 3.66
N GLY A 130 -0.68 -4.91 2.38
CA GLY A 130 -1.75 -5.25 1.45
C GLY A 130 -2.47 -4.04 0.84
N SER A 131 -1.89 -2.85 0.96
CA SER A 131 -2.48 -1.60 0.43
C SER A 131 -2.72 -1.65 -1.08
N ALA A 132 -1.97 -2.47 -1.84
CA ALA A 132 -2.24 -2.67 -3.25
C ALA A 132 -3.64 -3.27 -3.51
N TYR A 133 -4.03 -4.28 -2.75
CA TYR A 133 -5.36 -4.88 -2.85
C TYR A 133 -6.46 -3.91 -2.42
N ILE A 134 -6.25 -3.18 -1.32
CA ILE A 134 -7.18 -2.19 -0.81
C ILE A 134 -7.41 -1.09 -1.85
N THR A 135 -6.34 -0.55 -2.42
CA THR A 135 -6.41 0.53 -3.40
C THR A 135 -7.09 0.05 -4.70
N LEU A 136 -6.77 -1.16 -5.19
CA LEU A 136 -7.48 -1.73 -6.34
C LEU A 136 -8.96 -1.91 -6.06
N GLY A 137 -9.32 -2.49 -4.91
CA GLY A 137 -10.71 -2.63 -4.52
C GLY A 137 -11.44 -1.28 -4.52
N ASN A 138 -10.84 -0.25 -3.92
CA ASN A 138 -11.38 1.10 -3.91
C ASN A 138 -11.57 1.67 -5.33
N LEU A 139 -10.60 1.51 -6.20
CA LEU A 139 -10.71 1.96 -7.59
C LEU A 139 -11.88 1.27 -8.30
N TYR A 140 -12.01 -0.04 -8.15
CA TYR A 140 -13.04 -0.83 -8.85
C TYR A 140 -14.47 -0.46 -8.44
N TYR A 141 -14.78 -0.20 -7.17
CA TYR A 141 -16.15 0.14 -6.80
C TYR A 141 -16.47 1.64 -6.86
N ARG A 142 -15.45 2.50 -6.87
CA ARG A 142 -15.65 3.95 -6.91
C ARG A 142 -15.63 4.55 -8.32
N LEU A 143 -14.98 3.90 -9.26
CA LEU A 143 -14.94 4.36 -10.66
C LEU A 143 -16.16 3.86 -11.43
N PRO A 144 -16.60 4.61 -12.45
CA PRO A 144 -17.64 4.12 -13.35
C PRO A 144 -17.14 2.92 -14.14
N GLY A 145 -18.07 2.02 -14.49
CA GLY A 145 -17.78 0.88 -15.32
C GLY A 145 -17.54 1.23 -16.80
N TRP A 146 -17.31 0.19 -17.60
CA TRP A 146 -17.18 0.35 -19.04
C TRP A 146 -18.44 1.01 -19.64
N PRO A 147 -18.36 1.92 -20.67
CA PRO A 147 -17.15 2.25 -21.47
C PRO A 147 -16.31 3.41 -20.91
N ILE A 148 -16.66 3.99 -19.77
CA ILE A 148 -16.00 5.19 -19.25
C ILE A 148 -14.68 4.84 -18.55
N SER A 149 -14.71 3.83 -17.69
CA SER A 149 -13.55 3.34 -16.94
C SER A 149 -13.68 1.84 -16.70
N PHE A 150 -12.98 1.31 -15.69
CA PHE A 150 -12.90 -0.11 -15.38
C PHE A 150 -13.64 -0.50 -14.09
N GLY A 151 -14.54 0.35 -13.58
CA GLY A 151 -15.30 0.04 -12.37
C GLY A 151 -16.08 -1.25 -12.48
N ASP A 152 -16.01 -2.10 -11.42
CA ASP A 152 -16.63 -3.42 -11.34
C ASP A 152 -16.72 -3.89 -9.90
N ASP A 153 -17.94 -4.05 -9.38
CA ASP A 153 -18.17 -4.37 -7.98
C ASP A 153 -17.71 -5.80 -7.61
N ASP A 154 -17.74 -6.74 -8.55
CA ASP A 154 -17.25 -8.12 -8.30
C ASP A 154 -15.73 -8.14 -8.16
N SER A 155 -15.02 -7.41 -9.00
CA SER A 155 -13.58 -7.21 -8.90
C SER A 155 -13.22 -6.48 -7.60
N ALA A 156 -13.96 -5.44 -7.23
CA ALA A 156 -13.77 -4.73 -5.97
C ALA A 156 -13.86 -5.68 -4.77
N ARG A 157 -14.91 -6.49 -4.72
CA ARG A 157 -15.10 -7.49 -3.67
C ARG A 157 -13.93 -8.46 -3.58
N GLN A 158 -13.50 -9.01 -4.72
CA GLN A 158 -12.38 -9.95 -4.77
C GLN A 158 -11.08 -9.36 -4.21
N TYR A 159 -10.74 -8.13 -4.59
CA TYR A 159 -9.53 -7.47 -4.11
C TYR A 159 -9.62 -7.15 -2.61
N LEU A 160 -10.73 -6.61 -2.13
CA LEU A 160 -10.91 -6.29 -0.72
C LEU A 160 -10.95 -7.55 0.17
N GLU A 161 -11.55 -8.65 -0.28
CA GLU A 161 -11.50 -9.94 0.41
C GLU A 161 -10.08 -10.52 0.44
N ALA A 162 -9.28 -10.32 -0.62
CA ALA A 162 -7.87 -10.71 -0.61
C ALA A 162 -7.08 -9.92 0.44
N ALA A 163 -7.31 -8.62 0.58
CA ALA A 163 -6.71 -7.81 1.65
C ALA A 163 -7.10 -8.32 3.04
N LEU A 164 -8.39 -8.60 3.28
CA LEU A 164 -8.87 -9.19 4.54
C LEU A 164 -8.24 -10.54 4.85
N LYS A 165 -8.05 -11.38 3.84
CA LYS A 165 -7.42 -12.70 4.00
C LYS A 165 -5.97 -12.56 4.44
N LEU A 166 -5.24 -11.58 3.93
CA LEU A 166 -3.85 -11.32 4.29
C LEU A 166 -3.73 -10.65 5.66
N TYR A 167 -4.61 -9.70 5.96
CA TYR A 167 -4.59 -8.84 7.15
C TYR A 167 -5.97 -8.78 7.84
N PRO A 168 -6.45 -9.90 8.43
CA PRO A 168 -7.83 -10.01 8.92
C PRO A 168 -8.16 -9.12 10.11
N ASN A 169 -7.17 -8.54 10.77
CA ASN A 169 -7.34 -7.70 11.96
C ASN A 169 -6.80 -6.28 11.77
N ALA A 170 -6.33 -5.92 10.56
CA ALA A 170 -5.83 -4.59 10.30
C ALA A 170 -6.97 -3.56 10.23
N LEU A 171 -6.65 -2.31 10.56
CA LEU A 171 -7.57 -1.19 10.48
C LEU A 171 -8.08 -1.01 9.04
N ASP A 172 -7.14 -0.91 8.08
CA ASP A 172 -7.44 -0.59 6.68
C ASP A 172 -8.30 -1.66 6.02
N SER A 173 -7.88 -2.94 6.07
CA SER A 173 -8.60 -4.02 5.40
C SER A 173 -10.04 -4.15 5.89
N ASN A 174 -10.26 -3.98 7.20
CA ASN A 174 -11.60 -4.05 7.78
C ASN A 174 -12.44 -2.81 7.46
N TYR A 175 -11.83 -1.62 7.50
CA TYR A 175 -12.55 -0.38 7.15
C TYR A 175 -12.99 -0.39 5.69
N PHE A 176 -12.07 -0.61 4.76
CA PHE A 176 -12.38 -0.50 3.33
C PHE A 176 -13.33 -1.60 2.82
N TYR A 177 -13.29 -2.79 3.41
CA TYR A 177 -14.31 -3.80 3.11
C TYR A 177 -15.67 -3.43 3.70
N GLY A 178 -15.69 -2.91 4.93
CA GLY A 178 -16.91 -2.39 5.55
C GLY A 178 -17.53 -1.24 4.77
N ASP A 179 -16.73 -0.28 4.31
CA ASP A 179 -17.16 0.83 3.47
C ASP A 179 -17.73 0.33 2.12
N PHE A 180 -17.06 -0.61 1.47
CA PHE A 180 -17.58 -1.25 0.27
C PHE A 180 -18.96 -1.88 0.51
N LEU A 181 -19.15 -2.61 1.61
CA LEU A 181 -20.44 -3.21 1.94
C LEU A 181 -21.52 -2.15 2.19
N LEU A 182 -21.18 -1.01 2.82
CA LEU A 182 -22.09 0.13 2.95
C LEU A 182 -22.54 0.65 1.58
N GLN A 183 -21.60 0.84 0.66
CA GLN A 183 -21.89 1.30 -0.71
C GLN A 183 -22.79 0.32 -1.49
N GLN A 184 -22.74 -0.97 -1.13
CA GLN A 184 -23.63 -2.00 -1.69
C GLN A 184 -24.99 -2.08 -0.95
N GLY A 185 -25.23 -1.24 0.07
CA GLY A 185 -26.45 -1.32 0.92
C GLY A 185 -26.48 -2.53 1.85
N GLU A 186 -25.34 -3.21 2.02
CA GLU A 186 -25.20 -4.41 2.85
C GLU A 186 -24.88 -4.04 4.31
N TYR A 187 -25.64 -3.13 4.91
CA TYR A 187 -25.38 -2.48 6.19
C TYR A 187 -25.10 -3.46 7.34
N ASP A 188 -25.95 -4.49 7.48
CA ASP A 188 -25.82 -5.49 8.56
C ASP A 188 -24.55 -6.34 8.41
N LYS A 189 -24.05 -6.52 7.18
CA LYS A 189 -22.78 -7.19 6.92
C LYS A 189 -21.57 -6.27 7.12
N ALA A 190 -21.72 -4.98 6.93
CA ALA A 190 -20.65 -4.00 7.13
C ALA A 190 -20.26 -3.86 8.61
N LEU A 191 -21.24 -3.90 9.53
CA LEU A 191 -21.07 -3.66 10.96
C LEU A 191 -19.92 -4.44 11.60
N PRO A 192 -19.80 -5.78 11.46
CA PRO A 192 -18.74 -6.54 12.13
C PRO A 192 -17.32 -6.16 11.64
N TYR A 193 -17.16 -5.72 10.41
CA TYR A 193 -15.88 -5.26 9.87
C TYR A 193 -15.55 -3.86 10.39
N LEU A 194 -16.49 -2.94 10.37
CA LEU A 194 -16.32 -1.60 10.90
C LEU A 194 -16.04 -1.61 12.41
N GLU A 195 -16.73 -2.45 13.19
CA GLU A 195 -16.45 -2.64 14.63
C GLU A 195 -15.04 -3.23 14.87
N LYS A 196 -14.56 -4.08 13.98
CA LYS A 196 -13.21 -4.62 14.04
C LYS A 196 -12.18 -3.54 13.70
N ALA A 197 -12.45 -2.74 12.68
CA ALA A 197 -11.64 -1.57 12.32
C ALA A 197 -11.56 -0.58 13.49
N GLU A 198 -12.68 -0.30 14.19
CA GLU A 198 -12.70 0.59 15.35
C GLU A 198 -11.80 0.11 16.48
N LYS A 199 -11.73 -1.21 16.71
CA LYS A 199 -10.91 -1.83 17.77
C LYS A 199 -9.46 -2.02 17.39
N ALA A 200 -9.09 -1.96 16.11
CA ALA A 200 -7.72 -2.14 15.65
C ALA A 200 -6.78 -1.09 16.26
N PRO A 201 -5.55 -1.44 16.63
CA PRO A 201 -4.60 -0.48 17.18
C PRO A 201 -4.15 0.55 16.13
N ILE A 202 -3.81 1.74 16.58
CA ILE A 202 -3.13 2.75 15.76
C ILE A 202 -1.66 2.33 15.61
N ARG A 203 -1.15 2.34 14.39
CA ARG A 203 0.25 2.02 14.08
C ARG A 203 1.17 3.20 14.43
N PRO A 204 2.25 2.98 15.19
CA PRO A 204 3.14 4.08 15.61
C PRO A 204 3.79 4.85 14.45
N TYR A 205 3.91 4.21 13.29
CA TYR A 205 4.51 4.78 12.08
C TYR A 205 3.48 5.38 11.10
N MET A 206 2.17 5.31 11.40
CA MET A 206 1.07 5.87 10.59
C MET A 206 0.10 6.69 11.45
N LEU A 207 0.59 7.39 12.46
CA LEU A 207 -0.24 8.06 13.46
C LEU A 207 -1.30 8.99 12.86
N LEU A 208 -0.93 9.80 11.87
CA LEU A 208 -1.85 10.74 11.24
C LEU A 208 -2.92 10.01 10.41
N SER A 209 -2.49 9.13 9.52
CA SER A 209 -3.39 8.36 8.65
C SER A 209 -4.36 7.50 9.45
N ASP A 210 -3.85 6.74 10.43
CA ASP A 210 -4.68 5.87 11.26
C ASP A 210 -5.66 6.66 12.13
N ALA A 211 -5.24 7.81 12.69
CA ALA A 211 -6.13 8.66 13.47
C ALA A 211 -7.29 9.18 12.62
N LYS A 212 -7.00 9.60 11.37
CA LYS A 212 -8.00 10.07 10.42
C LYS A 212 -8.92 8.93 9.96
N LEU A 213 -8.34 7.79 9.63
CA LEU A 213 -9.13 6.62 9.25
C LEU A 213 -10.06 6.17 10.38
N LYS A 214 -9.66 6.31 11.65
CA LYS A 214 -10.53 6.06 12.80
C LYS A 214 -11.70 7.05 12.91
N GLU A 215 -11.56 8.28 12.45
CA GLU A 215 -12.66 9.24 12.35
C GLU A 215 -13.68 8.73 11.30
N GLU A 216 -13.20 8.34 10.12
CA GLU A 216 -14.04 7.77 9.05
C GLU A 216 -14.72 6.45 9.48
N VAL A 217 -14.03 5.57 10.20
CA VAL A 217 -14.64 4.34 10.77
C VAL A 217 -15.83 4.66 11.66
N ARG A 218 -15.75 5.69 12.50
CA ARG A 218 -16.86 6.08 13.39
C ARG A 218 -18.06 6.61 12.62
N GLU A 219 -17.81 7.39 11.58
CA GLU A 219 -18.85 7.89 10.67
C GLU A 219 -19.53 6.74 9.93
N ALA A 220 -18.74 5.83 9.37
CA ALA A 220 -19.24 4.62 8.71
C ALA A 220 -20.05 3.71 9.65
N LEU A 221 -19.66 3.58 10.92
CA LEU A 221 -20.43 2.84 11.92
C LEU A 221 -21.80 3.48 12.18
N ILE A 222 -21.88 4.80 12.24
CA ILE A 222 -23.16 5.53 12.39
C ILE A 222 -24.03 5.27 11.17
N ALA A 223 -23.48 5.43 9.96
CA ALA A 223 -24.19 5.18 8.71
C ALA A 223 -24.72 3.75 8.63
N ALA A 224 -23.91 2.75 8.96
CA ALA A 224 -24.31 1.35 8.96
C ALA A 224 -25.49 1.10 9.91
N ARG A 225 -25.45 1.66 11.13
CA ARG A 225 -26.52 1.51 12.15
C ARG A 225 -27.80 2.20 11.75
N GLU A 226 -27.70 3.34 11.11
CA GLU A 226 -28.86 4.12 10.64
C GLU A 226 -29.35 3.69 9.25
N LYS A 227 -28.66 2.71 8.62
CA LYS A 227 -28.93 2.23 7.26
C LYS A 227 -28.98 3.38 6.23
N ARG A 228 -28.07 4.33 6.39
CA ARG A 228 -27.89 5.46 5.48
C ARG A 228 -26.79 5.14 4.48
N ASP A 229 -27.03 5.53 3.23
CA ASP A 229 -25.98 5.54 2.22
C ASP A 229 -24.99 6.67 2.55
N GLU A 230 -23.79 6.31 2.99
CA GLU A 230 -22.68 7.26 3.07
C GLU A 230 -21.77 7.07 1.87
N HIS A 231 -21.71 8.10 1.07
CA HIS A 231 -20.72 8.16 0.01
C HIS A 231 -19.47 8.79 0.60
N GLY A 232 -18.46 8.00 0.89
CA GLY A 232 -17.18 8.49 1.39
C GLY A 232 -16.61 9.58 0.48
N ASP A 233 -16.26 10.71 1.06
CA ASP A 233 -15.95 11.98 0.37
C ASP A 233 -14.76 11.94 -0.60
N PHE A 234 -13.88 10.95 -0.47
CA PHE A 234 -12.60 10.97 -1.17
C PHE A 234 -12.73 10.93 -2.70
N PHE A 235 -13.59 10.07 -3.25
CA PHE A 235 -13.82 9.99 -4.69
C PHE A 235 -15.10 10.72 -5.14
N GLN A 236 -15.95 11.14 -4.24
CA GLN A 236 -17.16 11.90 -4.58
C GLN A 236 -16.82 13.21 -5.29
N GLY A 237 -15.83 13.95 -4.80
CA GLY A 237 -15.35 15.15 -5.49
C GLY A 237 -14.88 14.86 -6.92
N PHE A 238 -14.17 13.75 -7.10
CA PHE A 238 -13.73 13.26 -8.40
C PHE A 238 -14.91 12.91 -9.31
N LEU A 239 -15.84 12.08 -8.86
CA LEU A 239 -16.99 11.66 -9.65
C LEU A 239 -17.95 12.82 -9.93
N THR A 240 -18.22 13.67 -8.96
CA THR A 240 -19.08 14.85 -9.12
C THR A 240 -18.51 15.85 -10.11
N SER A 241 -17.18 16.01 -10.13
CA SER A 241 -16.51 16.92 -11.06
C SER A 241 -16.51 16.41 -12.51
N PHE A 242 -16.49 15.08 -12.71
CA PHE A 242 -16.49 14.47 -14.05
C PHE A 242 -17.90 14.27 -14.62
N PHE A 243 -18.84 13.87 -13.78
CA PHE A 243 -20.15 13.39 -14.23
C PHE A 243 -21.33 14.26 -13.75
N GLY A 244 -21.05 15.32 -12.97
CA GLY A 244 -22.08 16.12 -12.34
C GLY A 244 -22.83 15.35 -11.23
N ASN A 245 -23.78 16.00 -10.59
CA ASN A 245 -24.62 15.38 -9.54
C ASN A 245 -25.55 14.26 -10.05
N ASP A 246 -25.58 14.01 -11.35
CA ASP A 246 -26.46 13.02 -11.99
C ASP A 246 -25.82 11.62 -12.10
N ALA A 247 -24.57 11.44 -11.65
CA ALA A 247 -23.89 10.16 -11.61
C ALA A 247 -24.38 9.25 -10.46
N LYS A 248 -25.65 9.33 -10.08
CA LYS A 248 -26.30 8.29 -9.29
C LYS A 248 -26.46 7.08 -10.18
N LYS A 249 -25.90 5.94 -9.74
CA LYS A 249 -26.11 4.60 -10.33
C LYS A 249 -27.59 4.45 -10.73
N PRO A 250 -27.84 3.83 -11.90
CA PRO A 250 -29.18 3.40 -12.28
C PRO A 250 -29.72 2.36 -11.31
#